data_491a33f6e948d63ffeb9fe34aeba9c95
#
_entry.id   491a33f6e948d63ffeb9fe34aeba9c95
#
_cell.length_a   1.000
_cell.length_b   1.000
_cell.length_c   1.000
_cell.angle_alpha   90.00
_cell.angle_beta   90.00
_cell.angle_gamma   90.00
#
_symmetry.space_group_name_H-M   'P 1'
#
loop_
_entity.id
_entity.type
_entity.pdbx_description
1 polymer ?
#
loop_
_entity_poly.entity_id
_entity_poly.type
_entity_poly.pdbx_seq_one_letter_code
_entity_poly.pdbx_strand_id
1 'polypeptide(L)'
;MTSFPFPSQMIQPDAEQAARRLRLPFSCCAWKGTQGHWEGTGAGNSIDFQGSRSYQWGDDPRDIHWAAYARTGQLTMKVFRAELSPQVDVAVDVSESMFFHEERAARTRGLLQFCLLSAIGTGAQVKIHAVKGRRIIPLDQEDVLSGQWEAQLQSLPPDESMPSISIWRPNGMKIFISDLLYPGEPDNLLETMASLKGMSVILAPTLQEEAEPPAGNARLKNCESGHLRRQLITPSLSRRYARAYAAHFELWISACLRRQTV
;
A
#
# COMPACT_ATOMS: atom_id res chain seq x y z
N MET A 1 8.31 14.21 -18.94
CA MET A 1 7.03 14.56 -18.25
C MET A 1 6.11 13.38 -18.46
N THR A 2 5.93 12.57 -17.43
CA THR A 2 4.95 11.45 -17.46
C THR A 2 3.56 12.06 -17.39
N SER A 3 2.81 12.01 -18.50
CA SER A 3 1.40 12.34 -18.49
C SER A 3 0.64 11.13 -17.94
N PHE A 4 -0.20 11.34 -16.94
CA PHE A 4 -1.07 10.27 -16.44
C PHE A 4 -2.17 9.97 -17.46
N PRO A 5 -2.58 8.69 -17.59
CA PRO A 5 -3.59 8.28 -18.56
C PRO A 5 -5.00 8.77 -18.25
N PHE A 6 -5.23 9.42 -17.10
CA PHE A 6 -6.54 9.87 -16.61
C PHE A 6 -6.69 11.38 -16.64
N PRO A 7 -7.93 11.91 -16.84
CA PRO A 7 -8.21 13.36 -16.83
C PRO A 7 -7.87 13.98 -15.47
N SER A 8 -7.12 15.07 -15.47
CA SER A 8 -6.69 15.79 -14.24
C SER A 8 -7.84 16.28 -13.36
N GLN A 9 -9.05 16.39 -13.88
CA GLN A 9 -10.23 16.83 -13.11
C GLN A 9 -10.73 15.81 -12.09
N MET A 10 -10.32 14.54 -12.21
CA MET A 10 -10.70 13.45 -11.29
C MET A 10 -9.74 13.32 -10.09
N ILE A 11 -8.61 14.01 -10.11
CA ILE A 11 -7.52 13.79 -9.16
C ILE A 11 -7.38 15.02 -8.25
N GLN A 12 -7.15 14.78 -6.96
CA GLN A 12 -6.80 15.87 -6.04
C GLN A 12 -5.46 16.51 -6.47
N PRO A 13 -5.39 17.84 -6.63
CA PRO A 13 -4.18 18.52 -7.13
C PRO A 13 -2.93 18.22 -6.29
N ASP A 14 -3.08 18.12 -4.99
CA ASP A 14 -1.99 17.81 -4.06
C ASP A 14 -1.46 16.39 -4.23
N ALA A 15 -2.34 15.41 -4.46
CA ALA A 15 -1.95 14.02 -4.70
C ALA A 15 -1.21 13.86 -6.03
N GLU A 16 -1.67 14.54 -7.08
CA GLU A 16 -0.98 14.54 -8.37
C GLU A 16 0.40 15.19 -8.28
N GLN A 17 0.49 16.35 -7.62
CA GLN A 17 1.75 17.05 -7.43
C GLN A 17 2.74 16.21 -6.60
N ALA A 18 2.26 15.58 -5.54
CA ALA A 18 3.06 14.68 -4.71
C ALA A 18 3.55 13.48 -5.52
N ALA A 19 2.69 12.83 -6.32
CA ALA A 19 3.06 11.67 -7.14
C ALA A 19 4.08 12.00 -8.24
N ARG A 20 4.11 13.24 -8.73
CA ARG A 20 5.13 13.73 -9.66
C ARG A 20 6.51 13.97 -9.01
N ARG A 21 6.53 14.34 -7.72
CA ARG A 21 7.75 14.68 -6.96
C ARG A 21 8.31 13.51 -6.18
N LEU A 22 7.43 12.71 -5.59
CA LEU A 22 7.76 11.58 -4.73
C LEU A 22 7.44 10.28 -5.48
N ARG A 23 8.42 9.43 -5.61
CA ARG A 23 8.23 8.08 -6.18
C ARG A 23 8.24 7.07 -5.05
N LEU A 24 7.38 6.08 -5.14
CA LEU A 24 7.44 4.93 -4.24
C LEU A 24 8.81 4.25 -4.39
N PRO A 25 9.45 3.78 -3.29
CA PRO A 25 10.82 3.32 -3.28
C PRO A 25 10.99 1.91 -3.88
N PHE A 26 10.62 1.74 -5.14
CA PHE A 26 10.74 0.46 -5.83
C PHE A 26 12.18 0.01 -6.06
N SER A 27 13.15 0.95 -6.07
CA SER A 27 14.57 0.66 -6.29
C SER A 27 15.26 -0.05 -5.14
N CYS A 28 14.63 -0.09 -3.95
CA CYS A 28 15.26 -0.66 -2.73
C CYS A 28 15.10 -2.18 -2.58
N CYS A 29 14.31 -2.83 -3.43
CA CYS A 29 14.00 -4.26 -3.28
C CYS A 29 14.36 -5.03 -4.55
N ALA A 30 14.90 -6.25 -4.37
CA ALA A 30 15.03 -7.21 -5.46
C ALA A 30 13.64 -7.76 -5.81
N TRP A 31 12.98 -7.10 -6.76
CA TRP A 31 11.63 -7.47 -7.17
C TRP A 31 11.64 -8.78 -7.98
N LYS A 32 10.76 -9.70 -7.61
CA LYS A 32 10.37 -10.82 -8.46
C LYS A 32 8.91 -10.56 -8.84
N GLY A 33 8.68 -10.09 -10.05
CA GLY A 33 7.35 -9.76 -10.56
C GLY A 33 6.96 -10.60 -11.76
N THR A 34 5.78 -10.33 -12.29
CA THR A 34 5.32 -10.78 -13.60
C THR A 34 6.01 -9.96 -14.70
N GLN A 35 6.11 -10.51 -15.89
CA GLN A 35 6.75 -9.91 -17.09
C GLN A 35 6.30 -8.46 -17.31
N GLY A 36 7.24 -7.52 -17.44
CA GLY A 36 6.96 -6.08 -17.57
C GLY A 36 8.22 -5.23 -17.80
N HIS A 37 8.12 -3.91 -17.69
CA HIS A 37 9.12 -2.92 -18.14
C HIS A 37 10.28 -2.61 -17.16
N TRP A 38 10.48 -3.38 -16.10
CA TRP A 38 11.53 -3.12 -15.11
C TRP A 38 12.69 -4.11 -15.20
N GLU A 39 13.91 -3.60 -15.00
CA GLU A 39 15.12 -4.41 -14.96
C GLU A 39 15.17 -5.27 -13.70
N GLY A 40 15.02 -6.58 -13.86
CA GLY A 40 15.17 -7.55 -12.79
C GLY A 40 16.57 -8.16 -12.75
N THR A 41 16.99 -8.64 -11.59
CA THR A 41 18.29 -9.33 -11.40
C THR A 41 18.27 -10.81 -11.82
N GLY A 42 17.18 -11.28 -12.45
CA GLY A 42 17.01 -12.67 -12.88
C GLY A 42 17.00 -12.85 -14.40
N ALA A 43 17.36 -14.04 -14.87
CA ALA A 43 17.14 -14.44 -16.25
C ALA A 43 15.63 -14.69 -16.47
N GLY A 44 15.05 -14.11 -17.52
CA GLY A 44 13.62 -14.20 -17.83
C GLY A 44 13.35 -14.27 -19.32
N ASN A 45 12.08 -14.48 -19.69
CA ASN A 45 11.60 -14.58 -21.07
C ASN A 45 11.34 -13.20 -21.71
N SER A 46 12.22 -12.26 -21.53
CA SER A 46 12.12 -10.93 -22.17
C SER A 46 12.58 -10.99 -23.64
N ILE A 47 12.11 -10.00 -24.40
CA ILE A 47 12.54 -9.81 -25.81
C ILE A 47 13.94 -9.19 -25.86
N ASP A 48 14.40 -8.51 -24.80
CA ASP A 48 15.68 -7.82 -24.76
C ASP A 48 16.85 -8.78 -24.46
N PHE A 49 17.71 -8.92 -25.44
CA PHE A 49 18.94 -9.70 -25.34
C PHE A 49 19.97 -8.96 -24.48
N GLN A 50 20.29 -9.53 -23.32
CA GLN A 50 21.28 -8.94 -22.39
C GLN A 50 22.71 -9.39 -22.73
N GLY A 51 22.89 -10.61 -23.22
CA GLY A 51 24.19 -11.18 -23.48
C GLY A 51 24.15 -12.68 -23.72
N SER A 52 25.32 -13.30 -23.75
CA SER A 52 25.45 -14.75 -23.88
C SER A 52 26.29 -15.29 -22.72
N ARG A 53 25.91 -16.46 -22.20
CA ARG A 53 26.71 -17.25 -21.27
C ARG A 53 26.99 -18.65 -21.84
N SER A 54 27.96 -19.33 -21.31
CA SER A 54 28.20 -20.73 -21.69
C SER A 54 27.03 -21.62 -21.32
N TYR A 55 26.71 -22.56 -22.18
CA TYR A 55 25.70 -23.59 -21.94
C TYR A 55 26.08 -24.43 -20.72
N GLN A 56 25.10 -24.73 -19.88
CA GLN A 56 25.23 -25.67 -18.78
C GLN A 56 24.23 -26.82 -18.97
N TRP A 57 24.62 -28.01 -18.52
CA TRP A 57 23.75 -29.19 -18.61
C TRP A 57 22.44 -28.93 -17.84
N GLY A 58 21.31 -29.07 -18.56
CA GLY A 58 19.97 -28.78 -18.03
C GLY A 58 19.36 -27.47 -18.51
N ASP A 59 20.11 -26.65 -19.24
CA ASP A 59 19.55 -25.42 -19.88
C ASP A 59 18.60 -25.80 -21.02
N ASP A 60 17.58 -24.95 -21.26
CA ASP A 60 16.62 -25.14 -22.32
C ASP A 60 17.29 -24.95 -23.72
N PRO A 61 17.29 -25.97 -24.61
CA PRO A 61 17.91 -25.85 -25.90
C PRO A 61 17.32 -24.78 -26.83
N ARG A 62 16.10 -24.28 -26.52
CA ARG A 62 15.43 -23.19 -27.27
C ARG A 62 16.16 -21.88 -27.18
N ASP A 63 16.86 -21.66 -26.06
CA ASP A 63 17.59 -20.43 -25.78
C ASP A 63 19.06 -20.49 -26.26
N ILE A 64 19.46 -21.52 -26.99
CA ILE A 64 20.81 -21.61 -27.57
C ILE A 64 21.01 -20.50 -28.62
N HIS A 65 22.13 -19.82 -28.51
CA HIS A 65 22.53 -18.77 -29.46
C HIS A 65 23.21 -19.42 -30.70
N TRP A 66 22.38 -20.00 -31.60
CA TRP A 66 22.89 -20.73 -32.77
C TRP A 66 23.84 -19.92 -33.65
N ALA A 67 23.62 -18.62 -33.81
CA ALA A 67 24.50 -17.76 -34.58
C ALA A 67 25.88 -17.55 -33.91
N ALA A 68 25.98 -17.59 -32.58
CA ALA A 68 27.25 -17.61 -31.89
C ALA A 68 27.95 -18.96 -32.03
N TYR A 69 27.21 -20.06 -31.89
CA TYR A 69 27.72 -21.41 -32.10
C TYR A 69 28.33 -21.59 -33.50
N ALA A 70 27.64 -21.12 -34.52
CA ALA A 70 28.12 -21.22 -35.91
C ALA A 70 29.47 -20.48 -36.15
N ARG A 71 29.78 -19.46 -35.37
CA ARG A 71 31.01 -18.67 -35.50
C ARG A 71 32.14 -19.16 -34.61
N THR A 72 31.81 -19.67 -33.43
CA THR A 72 32.81 -19.96 -32.38
C THR A 72 32.96 -21.46 -32.08
N GLY A 73 32.02 -22.29 -32.51
CA GLY A 73 31.94 -23.71 -32.14
C GLY A 73 31.62 -23.98 -30.70
N GLN A 74 31.34 -22.92 -29.90
CA GLN A 74 31.00 -23.05 -28.46
C GLN A 74 29.50 -22.88 -28.25
N LEU A 75 28.89 -23.82 -27.50
CA LEU A 75 27.52 -23.73 -27.12
C LEU A 75 27.32 -22.60 -26.09
N THR A 76 26.61 -21.55 -26.49
CA THR A 76 26.26 -20.41 -25.69
C THR A 76 24.75 -20.23 -25.62
N MET A 77 24.27 -19.82 -24.45
CA MET A 77 22.87 -19.51 -24.21
C MET A 77 22.64 -18.01 -24.40
N LYS A 78 21.49 -17.67 -24.98
CA LYS A 78 21.00 -16.29 -24.96
C LYS A 78 20.52 -15.98 -23.54
N VAL A 79 21.03 -14.91 -22.96
CA VAL A 79 20.53 -14.40 -21.68
C VAL A 79 19.66 -13.20 -22.01
N PHE A 80 18.37 -13.32 -21.68
CA PHE A 80 17.41 -12.25 -21.84
C PHE A 80 17.24 -11.54 -20.51
N ARG A 81 17.06 -10.22 -20.55
CA ARG A 81 16.77 -9.42 -19.38
C ARG A 81 15.34 -9.72 -18.95
N ALA A 82 15.14 -10.06 -17.69
CA ALA A 82 13.78 -10.18 -17.16
C ALA A 82 13.22 -8.76 -16.95
N GLU A 83 12.29 -8.36 -17.82
CA GLU A 83 11.47 -7.19 -17.55
C GLU A 83 10.41 -7.57 -16.50
N LEU A 84 10.48 -6.97 -15.34
CA LEU A 84 9.56 -7.21 -14.24
C LEU A 84 8.72 -5.95 -14.00
N SER A 85 7.41 -6.07 -13.94
CA SER A 85 6.55 -5.02 -13.42
C SER A 85 6.45 -5.16 -11.91
N PRO A 86 6.82 -4.14 -11.12
CA PRO A 86 6.58 -4.14 -9.69
C PRO A 86 5.10 -4.36 -9.39
N GLN A 87 4.81 -5.07 -8.31
CA GLN A 87 3.45 -5.29 -7.84
C GLN A 87 3.19 -4.41 -6.62
N VAL A 88 2.07 -3.70 -6.62
CA VAL A 88 1.65 -2.84 -5.50
C VAL A 88 0.24 -3.26 -5.10
N ASP A 89 0.10 -3.64 -3.85
CA ASP A 89 -1.20 -3.91 -3.23
C ASP A 89 -1.49 -2.81 -2.22
N VAL A 90 -2.59 -2.11 -2.40
CA VAL A 90 -3.05 -1.06 -1.50
C VAL A 90 -4.33 -1.53 -0.83
N ALA A 91 -4.33 -1.54 0.48
CA ALA A 91 -5.51 -1.74 1.29
C ALA A 91 -5.83 -0.43 2.02
N VAL A 92 -7.03 0.07 1.87
CA VAL A 92 -7.53 1.24 2.60
C VAL A 92 -8.60 0.80 3.58
N ASP A 93 -8.41 1.19 4.83
CA ASP A 93 -9.41 1.05 5.86
C ASP A 93 -10.60 1.98 5.58
N VAL A 94 -11.79 1.41 5.65
CA VAL A 94 -13.04 2.13 5.40
C VAL A 94 -14.00 2.03 6.58
N SER A 95 -13.44 1.96 7.79
CA SER A 95 -14.16 2.12 9.04
C SER A 95 -14.78 3.53 9.14
N GLU A 96 -15.81 3.68 9.94
CA GLU A 96 -16.51 4.96 10.13
C GLU A 96 -15.57 6.03 10.65
N SER A 97 -14.57 5.66 11.47
CA SER A 97 -13.58 6.59 12.02
C SER A 97 -12.76 7.30 10.95
N MET A 98 -12.44 6.61 9.83
CA MET A 98 -11.66 7.16 8.72
C MET A 98 -12.40 8.29 7.99
N PHE A 99 -13.75 8.29 8.02
CA PHE A 99 -14.61 9.25 7.30
C PHE A 99 -15.42 10.17 8.22
N PHE A 100 -15.22 10.05 9.52
CA PHE A 100 -15.95 10.87 10.49
C PHE A 100 -15.58 12.36 10.41
N HIS A 101 -14.31 12.68 10.18
CA HIS A 101 -13.79 14.01 9.95
C HIS A 101 -13.47 14.22 8.48
N GLU A 102 -14.00 15.30 7.87
CA GLU A 102 -13.77 15.60 6.46
C GLU A 102 -12.26 15.78 6.14
N GLU A 103 -11.50 16.37 7.06
CA GLU A 103 -10.05 16.50 6.87
C GLU A 103 -9.33 15.15 6.79
N ARG A 104 -9.70 14.19 7.66
CA ARG A 104 -9.15 12.83 7.58
C ARG A 104 -9.61 12.13 6.31
N ALA A 105 -10.89 12.22 5.97
CA ALA A 105 -11.43 11.66 4.75
C ALA A 105 -10.70 12.21 3.51
N ALA A 106 -10.47 13.52 3.45
CA ALA A 106 -9.72 14.16 2.37
C ALA A 106 -8.25 13.66 2.32
N ARG A 107 -7.58 13.54 3.46
CA ARG A 107 -6.22 12.97 3.52
C ARG A 107 -6.19 11.52 3.08
N THR A 108 -7.16 10.71 3.48
CA THR A 108 -7.27 9.30 3.08
C THR A 108 -7.46 9.18 1.58
N ARG A 109 -8.37 9.98 0.98
CA ARG A 109 -8.54 10.06 -0.47
C ARG A 109 -7.25 10.47 -1.18
N GLY A 110 -6.59 11.51 -0.69
CA GLY A 110 -5.33 12.00 -1.25
C GLY A 110 -4.21 10.98 -1.17
N LEU A 111 -4.04 10.28 -0.05
CA LEU A 111 -3.04 9.21 0.10
C LEU A 111 -3.33 8.03 -0.83
N LEU A 112 -4.59 7.62 -0.97
CA LEU A 112 -4.98 6.53 -1.86
C LEU A 112 -4.69 6.89 -3.33
N GLN A 113 -5.07 8.10 -3.76
CA GLN A 113 -4.78 8.60 -5.11
C GLN A 113 -3.28 8.75 -5.34
N PHE A 114 -2.53 9.27 -4.36
CA PHE A 114 -1.07 9.36 -4.42
C PHE A 114 -0.41 7.99 -4.64
N CYS A 115 -0.80 6.98 -3.86
CA CYS A 115 -0.27 5.62 -3.99
C CYS A 115 -0.55 5.05 -5.38
N LEU A 116 -1.79 5.20 -5.87
CA LEU A 116 -2.19 4.74 -7.19
C LEU A 116 -1.40 5.43 -8.31
N LEU A 117 -1.36 6.77 -8.31
CA LEU A 117 -0.68 7.56 -9.34
C LEU A 117 0.84 7.32 -9.35
N SER A 118 1.44 7.23 -8.16
CA SER A 118 2.87 6.95 -8.03
C SER A 118 3.21 5.55 -8.55
N ALA A 119 2.37 4.56 -8.29
CA ALA A 119 2.54 3.21 -8.78
C ALA A 119 2.36 3.11 -10.31
N ILE A 120 1.31 3.73 -10.87
CA ILE A 120 1.07 3.80 -12.31
C ILE A 120 2.26 4.51 -13.01
N GLY A 121 2.70 5.65 -12.45
CA GLY A 121 3.83 6.43 -12.99
C GLY A 121 5.15 5.67 -13.04
N THR A 122 5.26 4.56 -12.31
CA THR A 122 6.43 3.66 -12.30
C THR A 122 6.21 2.37 -13.10
N GLY A 123 5.05 2.21 -13.76
CA GLY A 123 4.72 1.01 -14.52
C GLY A 123 4.37 -0.21 -13.63
N ALA A 124 4.00 0.01 -12.37
CA ALA A 124 3.64 -1.06 -11.46
C ALA A 124 2.21 -1.59 -11.72
N GLN A 125 2.02 -2.87 -11.44
CA GLN A 125 0.69 -3.49 -11.42
C GLN A 125 0.02 -3.25 -10.06
N VAL A 126 -0.99 -2.40 -10.03
CA VAL A 126 -1.69 -2.01 -8.80
C VAL A 126 -2.96 -2.80 -8.60
N LYS A 127 -3.18 -3.30 -7.38
CA LYS A 127 -4.48 -3.76 -6.89
C LYS A 127 -4.87 -2.94 -5.67
N ILE A 128 -6.12 -2.52 -5.62
CA ILE A 128 -6.64 -1.68 -4.54
C ILE A 128 -7.82 -2.40 -3.92
N HIS A 129 -7.88 -2.37 -2.58
CA HIS A 129 -8.96 -2.98 -1.82
C HIS A 129 -9.40 -2.05 -0.69
N ALA A 130 -10.71 -1.91 -0.53
CA ALA A 130 -11.29 -1.39 0.70
C ALA A 130 -11.40 -2.52 1.73
N VAL A 131 -11.06 -2.22 2.98
CA VAL A 131 -11.09 -3.18 4.07
C VAL A 131 -11.93 -2.64 5.22
N LYS A 132 -12.90 -3.43 5.69
CA LYS A 132 -13.70 -3.13 6.87
C LYS A 132 -13.85 -4.39 7.72
N GLY A 133 -13.15 -4.44 8.84
CA GLY A 133 -13.03 -5.66 9.64
C GLY A 133 -12.53 -6.84 8.80
N ARG A 134 -13.35 -7.88 8.67
CA ARG A 134 -13.00 -9.06 7.85
C ARG A 134 -13.40 -8.96 6.38
N ARG A 135 -14.04 -7.87 5.98
CA ARG A 135 -14.52 -7.70 4.62
C ARG A 135 -13.47 -7.01 3.78
N ILE A 136 -13.26 -7.55 2.59
CA ILE A 136 -12.32 -7.03 1.62
C ILE A 136 -13.07 -6.85 0.29
N ILE A 137 -13.05 -5.65 -0.24
CA ILE A 137 -13.75 -5.26 -1.47
C ILE A 137 -12.73 -4.74 -2.46
N PRO A 138 -12.60 -5.33 -3.64
CA PRO A 138 -11.73 -4.79 -4.68
C PRO A 138 -12.29 -3.45 -5.16
N LEU A 139 -11.40 -2.47 -5.36
CA LEU A 139 -11.74 -1.17 -5.90
C LEU A 139 -11.15 -1.02 -7.30
N ASP A 140 -11.94 -0.45 -8.20
CA ASP A 140 -11.46 -0.09 -9.52
C ASP A 140 -10.59 1.17 -9.48
N GLN A 141 -9.59 1.24 -10.35
CA GLN A 141 -8.66 2.38 -10.38
C GLN A 141 -9.35 3.66 -10.84
N GLU A 142 -10.30 3.57 -11.77
CA GLU A 142 -11.06 4.72 -12.25
C GLU A 142 -11.99 5.25 -11.16
N ASP A 143 -12.64 4.37 -10.41
CA ASP A 143 -13.48 4.73 -9.27
C ASP A 143 -12.70 5.42 -8.17
N VAL A 144 -11.47 4.98 -7.89
CA VAL A 144 -10.58 5.62 -6.92
C VAL A 144 -10.19 7.03 -7.37
N LEU A 145 -9.87 7.21 -8.64
CA LEU A 145 -9.48 8.52 -9.16
C LEU A 145 -10.65 9.49 -9.24
N SER A 146 -11.84 9.01 -9.58
CA SER A 146 -13.08 9.82 -9.63
C SER A 146 -13.70 10.07 -8.25
N GLY A 147 -13.28 9.33 -7.22
CA GLY A 147 -13.88 9.37 -5.89
C GLY A 147 -15.21 8.61 -5.76
N GLN A 148 -15.64 7.90 -6.80
CA GLN A 148 -16.92 7.17 -6.80
C GLN A 148 -16.90 5.90 -5.93
N TRP A 149 -15.71 5.40 -5.58
CA TRP A 149 -15.53 4.22 -4.74
C TRP A 149 -16.20 4.33 -3.36
N GLU A 150 -16.34 5.55 -2.80
CA GLU A 150 -16.98 5.76 -1.49
C GLU A 150 -18.47 5.40 -1.52
N ALA A 151 -19.14 5.59 -2.63
CA ALA A 151 -20.55 5.24 -2.77
C ALA A 151 -20.80 3.73 -2.62
N GLN A 152 -19.86 2.90 -3.04
CA GLN A 152 -19.92 1.44 -2.91
C GLN A 152 -19.83 0.99 -1.45
N LEU A 153 -19.28 1.83 -0.57
CA LEU A 153 -19.03 1.49 0.85
C LEU A 153 -20.19 1.87 1.77
N GLN A 154 -21.08 2.77 1.34
CA GLN A 154 -22.18 3.28 2.18
C GLN A 154 -23.15 2.18 2.66
N SER A 155 -23.23 1.06 1.95
CA SER A 155 -24.08 -0.07 2.30
C SER A 155 -23.44 -1.07 3.26
N LEU A 156 -22.16 -0.87 3.63
CA LEU A 156 -21.45 -1.82 4.47
C LEU A 156 -21.89 -1.66 5.94
N PRO A 157 -22.25 -2.75 6.61
CA PRO A 157 -22.56 -2.70 8.03
C PRO A 157 -21.29 -2.35 8.83
N PRO A 158 -21.46 -1.71 10.01
CA PRO A 158 -20.35 -1.40 10.90
C PRO A 158 -19.63 -2.68 11.33
N ASP A 159 -18.32 -2.62 11.48
CA ASP A 159 -17.47 -3.72 11.95
C ASP A 159 -16.26 -3.11 12.71
N GLU A 160 -16.24 -3.29 14.03
CA GLU A 160 -15.20 -2.78 14.93
C GLU A 160 -13.97 -3.72 15.03
N SER A 161 -13.99 -4.84 14.32
CA SER A 161 -12.90 -5.80 14.39
C SER A 161 -11.65 -5.33 13.67
N MET A 162 -10.49 -5.71 14.23
CA MET A 162 -9.20 -5.47 13.53
C MET A 162 -9.22 -6.11 12.15
N PRO A 163 -8.77 -5.40 11.12
CA PRO A 163 -8.74 -5.93 9.77
C PRO A 163 -7.92 -7.21 9.64
N SER A 164 -8.48 -8.21 8.96
CA SER A 164 -7.76 -9.41 8.56
C SER A 164 -7.52 -9.34 7.05
N ILE A 165 -6.29 -8.96 6.66
CA ILE A 165 -5.96 -8.68 5.28
C ILE A 165 -5.19 -9.86 4.68
N SER A 166 -5.80 -10.59 3.76
CA SER A 166 -5.22 -11.77 3.10
C SER A 166 -4.95 -11.59 1.59
N ILE A 167 -4.96 -10.33 1.12
CA ILE A 167 -4.87 -10.01 -0.31
C ILE A 167 -3.44 -9.82 -0.84
N TRP A 168 -2.46 -9.80 0.06
CA TRP A 168 -1.10 -9.43 -0.29
C TRP A 168 -0.45 -10.40 -1.27
N ARG A 169 0.10 -9.87 -2.36
CA ARG A 169 0.92 -10.66 -3.28
C ARG A 169 2.34 -10.80 -2.75
N PRO A 170 2.98 -11.96 -2.92
CA PRO A 170 4.37 -12.15 -2.54
C PRO A 170 5.30 -11.28 -3.38
N ASN A 171 6.39 -10.83 -2.79
CA ASN A 171 7.42 -9.98 -3.40
C ASN A 171 6.93 -8.60 -3.90
N GLY A 172 5.70 -8.19 -3.57
CA GLY A 172 5.13 -6.89 -3.90
C GLY A 172 5.34 -5.83 -2.81
N MET A 173 5.03 -4.58 -3.13
CA MET A 173 4.84 -3.53 -2.13
C MET A 173 3.43 -3.62 -1.59
N LYS A 174 3.30 -3.65 -0.28
CA LYS A 174 2.05 -3.73 0.46
C LYS A 174 1.86 -2.42 1.20
N ILE A 175 0.79 -1.71 0.90
CA ILE A 175 0.49 -0.41 1.52
C ILE A 175 -0.84 -0.55 2.25
N PHE A 176 -0.84 -0.27 3.54
CA PHE A 176 -2.06 -0.21 4.34
C PHE A 176 -2.30 1.23 4.81
N ILE A 177 -3.49 1.76 4.53
CA ILE A 177 -3.90 3.11 4.92
C ILE A 177 -5.00 2.97 5.97
N SER A 178 -4.73 3.41 7.22
CA SER A 178 -5.66 3.32 8.35
C SER A 178 -5.28 4.29 9.45
N ASP A 179 -6.23 4.71 10.29
CA ASP A 179 -5.94 5.48 11.51
C ASP A 179 -5.35 4.61 12.63
N LEU A 180 -5.33 3.30 12.46
CA LEU A 180 -4.78 2.31 13.39
C LEU A 180 -5.43 2.29 14.77
N LEU A 181 -6.61 2.89 14.93
CA LEU A 181 -7.31 3.01 16.21
C LEU A 181 -8.16 1.76 16.52
N TYR A 182 -7.60 0.59 16.29
CA TYR A 182 -8.24 -0.69 16.61
C TYR A 182 -7.96 -1.14 18.04
N PRO A 183 -8.92 -1.83 18.69
CA PRO A 183 -8.65 -2.54 19.92
C PRO A 183 -7.80 -3.79 19.61
N GLY A 184 -6.70 -3.97 20.32
CA GLY A 184 -5.85 -5.16 20.19
C GLY A 184 -4.39 -4.86 19.84
N GLU A 185 -3.65 -5.92 19.58
CA GLU A 185 -2.22 -5.84 19.29
C GLU A 185 -1.95 -5.79 17.77
N PRO A 186 -0.99 -4.97 17.32
CA PRO A 186 -0.67 -4.80 15.91
C PRO A 186 -0.06 -6.05 15.26
N ASP A 187 0.47 -6.98 16.05
CA ASP A 187 1.25 -8.11 15.56
C ASP A 187 0.49 -8.99 14.55
N ASN A 188 -0.80 -9.23 14.75
CA ASN A 188 -1.61 -10.07 13.83
C ASN A 188 -1.71 -9.46 12.42
N LEU A 189 -1.92 -8.15 12.31
CA LEU A 189 -1.98 -7.45 11.04
C LEU A 189 -0.60 -7.42 10.37
N LEU A 190 0.42 -7.04 11.13
CA LEU A 190 1.79 -6.92 10.65
C LEU A 190 2.36 -8.28 10.23
N GLU A 191 1.99 -9.37 10.90
CA GLU A 191 2.42 -10.71 10.52
C GLU A 191 1.94 -11.09 9.13
N THR A 192 0.71 -10.80 8.78
CA THR A 192 0.18 -11.06 7.43
C THR A 192 0.92 -10.26 6.36
N MET A 193 1.32 -9.03 6.66
CA MET A 193 2.10 -8.18 5.75
C MET A 193 3.56 -8.65 5.65
N ALA A 194 4.19 -9.01 6.77
CA ALA A 194 5.61 -9.38 6.84
C ALA A 194 5.88 -10.83 6.41
N SER A 195 4.92 -11.74 6.53
CA SER A 195 5.07 -13.16 6.14
C SER A 195 5.43 -13.36 4.68
N LEU A 196 5.05 -12.43 3.83
CA LEU A 196 5.33 -12.42 2.41
C LEU A 196 6.52 -11.49 2.13
N LYS A 197 7.49 -11.96 1.34
CA LYS A 197 8.62 -11.12 0.90
C LYS A 197 8.12 -9.85 0.20
N GLY A 198 8.91 -8.80 0.23
CA GLY A 198 8.60 -7.49 -0.34
C GLY A 198 8.62 -6.40 0.71
N MET A 199 8.15 -5.22 0.36
CA MET A 199 8.14 -4.05 1.23
C MET A 199 6.73 -3.85 1.81
N SER A 200 6.65 -3.59 3.10
CA SER A 200 5.39 -3.26 3.79
C SER A 200 5.45 -1.83 4.28
N VAL A 201 4.39 -1.07 4.03
CA VAL A 201 4.25 0.35 4.39
C VAL A 201 2.89 0.57 5.03
N ILE A 202 2.86 1.32 6.13
CA ILE A 202 1.63 1.77 6.78
C ILE A 202 1.56 3.29 6.69
N LEU A 203 0.44 3.82 6.22
CA LEU A 203 0.17 5.24 6.16
C LEU A 203 -0.99 5.56 7.09
N ALA A 204 -0.71 6.33 8.15
CA ALA A 204 -1.71 6.70 9.14
C ALA A 204 -2.10 8.18 9.02
N PRO A 205 -3.29 8.50 8.46
CA PRO A 205 -3.80 9.87 8.40
C PRO A 205 -4.32 10.32 9.78
N THR A 206 -3.43 10.81 10.62
CA THR A 206 -3.76 11.31 11.96
C THR A 206 -4.13 12.79 11.95
N LEU A 207 -4.98 13.20 12.88
CA LEU A 207 -5.32 14.60 13.12
C LEU A 207 -4.73 15.07 14.46
N GLN A 208 -4.23 16.31 14.50
CA GLN A 208 -3.66 16.87 15.73
C GLN A 208 -4.68 16.95 16.87
N GLU A 209 -5.92 17.28 16.56
CA GLU A 209 -7.01 17.39 17.52
C GLU A 209 -7.33 16.07 18.24
N GLU A 210 -6.99 14.96 17.66
CA GLU A 210 -7.17 13.64 18.26
C GLU A 210 -6.17 13.35 19.36
N ALA A 211 -4.95 13.82 19.21
CA ALA A 211 -3.92 13.69 20.25
C ALA A 211 -4.20 14.59 21.45
N GLU A 212 -4.81 15.75 21.22
CA GLU A 212 -5.03 16.80 22.23
C GLU A 212 -6.48 17.27 22.25
N PRO A 213 -7.43 16.47 22.76
CA PRO A 213 -8.83 16.88 22.81
C PRO A 213 -9.01 18.11 23.70
N PRO A 214 -9.84 19.09 23.27
CA PRO A 214 -10.05 20.33 24.01
C PRO A 214 -10.70 20.04 25.37
N ALA A 215 -10.26 20.81 26.42
CA ALA A 215 -10.87 20.72 27.73
C ALA A 215 -12.28 21.35 27.74
N GLY A 216 -13.17 20.83 28.57
CA GLY A 216 -14.53 21.33 28.71
C GLY A 216 -15.61 20.26 28.64
N ASN A 217 -16.86 20.70 28.57
CA ASN A 217 -17.97 19.78 28.38
C ASN A 217 -18.00 19.27 26.91
N ALA A 218 -17.76 17.99 26.72
CA ALA A 218 -17.76 17.37 25.43
C ALA A 218 -18.91 16.38 25.27
N ARG A 219 -19.37 16.27 24.04
CA ARG A 219 -20.34 15.27 23.62
C ARG A 219 -19.59 14.30 22.71
N LEU A 220 -19.18 13.18 23.30
CA LEU A 220 -18.42 12.15 22.59
C LEU A 220 -19.40 11.23 21.86
N LYS A 221 -19.13 10.98 20.60
CA LYS A 221 -19.84 10.00 19.78
C LYS A 221 -18.85 8.92 19.36
N ASN A 222 -19.16 7.66 19.65
CA ASN A 222 -18.45 6.54 19.08
C ASN A 222 -18.79 6.47 17.57
N CYS A 223 -17.79 6.51 16.72
CA CYS A 223 -17.98 6.56 15.28
C CYS A 223 -18.64 5.28 14.73
N GLU A 224 -18.27 4.13 15.27
CA GLU A 224 -18.71 2.81 14.80
C GLU A 224 -20.12 2.46 15.32
N SER A 225 -20.34 2.57 16.65
CA SER A 225 -21.60 2.21 17.27
C SER A 225 -22.64 3.34 17.29
N GLY A 226 -22.22 4.58 17.03
CA GLY A 226 -23.07 5.75 17.12
C GLY A 226 -23.41 6.17 18.56
N HIS A 227 -22.94 5.42 19.59
CA HIS A 227 -23.24 5.70 20.99
C HIS A 227 -22.75 7.09 21.42
N LEU A 228 -23.65 7.83 22.09
CA LEU A 228 -23.39 9.20 22.56
C LEU A 228 -23.15 9.21 24.06
N ARG A 229 -22.05 9.84 24.48
CA ARG A 229 -21.71 10.07 25.88
C ARG A 229 -21.39 11.54 26.14
N ARG A 230 -21.97 12.13 27.19
CA ARG A 230 -21.55 13.44 27.68
C ARG A 230 -20.42 13.24 28.69
N GLN A 231 -19.33 13.94 28.49
CA GLN A 231 -18.15 13.82 29.35
C GLN A 231 -17.55 15.19 29.58
N LEU A 232 -17.26 15.51 30.86
CA LEU A 232 -16.42 16.66 31.21
C LEU A 232 -14.96 16.26 31.00
N ILE A 233 -14.30 16.89 30.05
CA ILE A 233 -12.88 16.72 29.80
C ILE A 233 -12.12 17.66 30.72
N THR A 234 -11.62 17.10 31.80
CA THR A 234 -10.76 17.84 32.74
C THR A 234 -9.32 17.83 32.18
N PRO A 235 -8.46 18.80 32.61
CA PRO A 235 -7.05 18.80 32.21
C PRO A 235 -6.29 17.51 32.59
N SER A 236 -6.69 16.86 33.69
CA SER A 236 -6.11 15.56 34.07
C SER A 236 -6.54 14.43 33.18
N LEU A 237 -7.82 14.41 32.73
CA LEU A 237 -8.34 13.42 31.78
C LEU A 237 -7.70 13.60 30.39
N SER A 238 -7.58 14.85 29.91
CA SER A 238 -6.92 15.17 28.66
C SER A 238 -5.47 14.68 28.66
N ARG A 239 -4.69 14.95 29.71
CA ARG A 239 -3.31 14.44 29.83
C ARG A 239 -3.22 12.92 29.88
N ARG A 240 -4.17 12.25 30.57
CA ARG A 240 -4.23 10.79 30.61
C ARG A 240 -4.54 10.21 29.24
N TYR A 241 -5.47 10.83 28.52
CA TYR A 241 -5.81 10.44 27.16
C TYR A 241 -4.61 10.63 26.23
N ALA A 242 -3.96 11.80 26.22
CA ALA A 242 -2.79 12.06 25.37
C ALA A 242 -1.65 11.04 25.60
N ARG A 243 -1.42 10.66 26.86
CA ARG A 243 -0.44 9.58 27.15
C ARG A 243 -0.86 8.22 26.60
N ALA A 244 -2.14 7.87 26.73
CA ALA A 244 -2.66 6.60 26.20
C ALA A 244 -2.60 6.57 24.66
N TYR A 245 -2.93 7.70 24.03
CA TYR A 245 -2.83 7.89 22.58
C TYR A 245 -1.37 7.74 22.09
N ALA A 246 -0.44 8.44 22.74
CA ALA A 246 0.99 8.30 22.41
C ALA A 246 1.50 6.87 22.60
N ALA A 247 1.17 6.23 23.73
CA ALA A 247 1.58 4.85 24.01
C ALA A 247 1.01 3.85 22.97
N HIS A 248 -0.20 4.09 22.48
CA HIS A 248 -0.80 3.28 21.43
C HIS A 248 0.04 3.36 20.13
N PHE A 249 0.41 4.56 19.69
CA PHE A 249 1.25 4.72 18.49
C PHE A 249 2.69 4.24 18.68
N GLU A 250 3.26 4.40 19.90
CA GLU A 250 4.56 3.78 20.21
C GLU A 250 4.54 2.27 20.13
N LEU A 251 3.42 1.62 20.50
CA LEU A 251 3.22 0.18 20.33
C LEU A 251 3.25 -0.18 18.82
N TRP A 252 2.51 0.55 17.98
CA TRP A 252 2.50 0.34 16.54
C TRP A 252 3.88 0.55 15.92
N ILE A 253 4.56 1.66 16.23
CA ILE A 253 5.91 1.96 15.73
C ILE A 253 6.89 0.84 16.13
N SER A 254 6.86 0.41 17.39
CA SER A 254 7.73 -0.66 17.88
C SER A 254 7.45 -1.98 17.17
N ALA A 255 6.19 -2.31 16.90
CA ALA A 255 5.81 -3.51 16.18
C ALA A 255 6.23 -3.44 14.69
N CYS A 256 6.07 -2.28 14.05
CA CYS A 256 6.53 -2.05 12.67
C CYS A 256 8.05 -2.21 12.56
N LEU A 257 8.82 -1.63 13.48
CA LEU A 257 10.28 -1.78 13.50
C LEU A 257 10.72 -3.23 13.65
N ARG A 258 10.07 -4.00 14.54
CA ARG A 258 10.37 -5.44 14.70
C ARG A 258 10.10 -6.25 13.43
N ARG A 259 9.12 -5.85 12.63
CA ARG A 259 8.68 -6.56 11.42
C ARG A 259 9.23 -5.94 10.12
N GLN A 260 10.11 -4.95 10.21
CA GLN A 260 10.66 -4.22 9.04
C GLN A 260 9.57 -3.61 8.14
N THR A 261 8.49 -3.16 8.75
CA THR A 261 7.41 -2.38 8.11
C THR A 261 7.70 -0.90 8.33
N VAL A 262 7.51 -0.10 7.29
CA VAL A 262 7.73 1.35 7.29
C VAL A 262 6.45 2.09 7.55
#